data_85964e1847ad33d8ce6696a54fd9d122
#
_entry.id   85964e1847ad33d8ce6696a54fd9d122
#
_cell.length_a   1.000
_cell.length_b   1.000
_cell.length_c   1.000
_cell.angle_alpha   90.00
_cell.angle_beta   90.00
_cell.angle_gamma   90.00
#
_symmetry.space_group_name_H-M   'P 1'
#
loop_
_entity.id
_entity.type
_entity.pdbx_description
1 polymer ?
#
loop_
_entity_poly.entity_id
_entity_poly.type
_entity_poly.pdbx_seq_one_letter_code
_entity_poly.pdbx_strand_id
1 'polypeptide(L)'
;AHFYGTYETKDAKHIALGSIEPQFYALLIEKAGLDAEDFSAQMDQSRWPEYQEKLTRVFKTKTRDEWTAIMEGSDVCFAPVLALSEVAEHPHNIARGTFQELDGLTQPAPAPRFSRTGVSLSHASRAPGQDSQQVLLDAGYDAEAVAEMIRTGAVSIPE
;
A
#
# COMPACT_ATOMS: atom_id res chain seq x y z
N ALA A 1 -0.80 16.91 14.58
CA ALA A 1 -0.63 18.19 13.86
C ALA A 1 -1.56 18.21 12.65
N HIS A 2 -2.11 19.39 12.33
CA HIS A 2 -3.04 19.56 11.21
C HIS A 2 -2.39 19.29 9.84
N PHE A 3 -1.10 19.45 9.71
CA PHE A 3 -0.34 19.21 8.48
C PHE A 3 0.19 17.78 8.37
N TYR A 4 -0.11 16.90 9.33
CA TYR A 4 0.37 15.51 9.35
C TYR A 4 -0.73 14.58 9.88
N GLY A 5 -1.47 13.97 9.00
CA GLY A 5 -2.60 13.12 9.36
C GLY A 5 -3.49 12.79 8.16
N THR A 6 -4.65 12.23 8.44
CA THR A 6 -5.64 11.87 7.44
C THR A 6 -6.89 12.72 7.55
N TYR A 7 -7.53 13.00 6.42
CA TYR A 7 -8.77 13.78 6.34
C TYR A 7 -9.80 13.06 5.47
N GLU A 8 -11.04 13.05 5.95
CA GLU A 8 -12.18 12.54 5.20
C GLU A 8 -12.58 13.52 4.10
N THR A 9 -12.87 13.02 2.92
CA THR A 9 -13.30 13.77 1.74
C THR A 9 -14.82 13.73 1.56
N LYS A 10 -15.35 14.48 0.59
CA LYS A 10 -16.78 14.60 0.30
C LYS A 10 -17.46 13.24 0.04
N ASP A 11 -16.74 12.30 -0.54
CA ASP A 11 -17.19 10.96 -0.90
C ASP A 11 -16.94 9.91 0.19
N ALA A 12 -16.70 10.34 1.44
CA ALA A 12 -16.40 9.51 2.59
C ALA A 12 -15.12 8.62 2.42
N LYS A 13 -14.29 8.93 1.44
CA LYS A 13 -12.93 8.41 1.31
C LYS A 13 -11.95 9.28 2.11
N HIS A 14 -10.66 8.97 2.06
CA HIS A 14 -9.67 9.71 2.84
C HIS A 14 -8.45 10.07 2.00
N ILE A 15 -7.79 11.14 2.44
CA ILE A 15 -6.47 11.57 1.98
C ILE A 15 -5.51 11.59 3.15
N ALA A 16 -4.21 11.50 2.87
CA ALA A 16 -3.14 11.65 3.85
C ALA A 16 -2.25 12.85 3.50
N LEU A 17 -1.85 13.58 4.52
CA LEU A 17 -0.92 14.71 4.43
C LEU A 17 0.32 14.45 5.27
N GLY A 18 1.47 14.97 4.83
CA GLY A 18 2.74 14.94 5.54
C GLY A 18 3.57 16.22 5.34
N SER A 19 2.93 17.38 5.18
CA SER A 19 3.53 18.67 4.81
C SER A 19 4.24 19.34 6.00
N ILE A 20 5.28 18.69 6.56
CA ILE A 20 5.99 19.20 7.75
C ILE A 20 6.88 20.38 7.40
N GLU A 21 7.69 20.27 6.34
CA GLU A 21 8.66 21.27 5.94
C GLU A 21 7.96 22.51 5.41
N PRO A 22 8.50 23.72 5.68
CA PRO A 22 7.84 24.98 5.33
C PRO A 22 7.47 25.11 3.84
N GLN A 23 8.30 24.60 2.95
CA GLN A 23 8.03 24.64 1.50
C GLN A 23 6.85 23.75 1.10
N PHE A 24 6.71 22.56 1.70
CA PHE A 24 5.60 21.65 1.44
C PHE A 24 4.31 22.16 2.08
N TYR A 25 4.42 22.78 3.26
CA TYR A 25 3.30 23.42 3.91
C TYR A 25 2.77 24.60 3.11
N ALA A 26 3.65 25.45 2.55
CA ALA A 26 3.24 26.54 1.67
C ALA A 26 2.48 26.03 0.43
N LEU A 27 2.93 24.92 -0.18
CA LEU A 27 2.21 24.26 -1.27
C LEU A 27 0.84 23.71 -0.84
N LEU A 28 0.73 23.16 0.37
CA LEU A 28 -0.56 22.72 0.91
C LEU A 28 -1.54 23.90 1.02
N ILE A 29 -1.11 25.02 1.57
CA ILE A 29 -1.93 26.22 1.71
C ILE A 29 -2.40 26.72 0.34
N GLU A 30 -1.49 26.85 -0.62
CA GLU A 30 -1.79 27.27 -1.98
C GLU A 30 -2.78 26.34 -2.67
N LYS A 31 -2.48 25.05 -2.72
CA LYS A 31 -3.28 24.07 -3.46
C LYS A 31 -4.64 23.76 -2.83
N ALA A 32 -4.73 23.85 -1.52
CA ALA A 32 -5.99 23.75 -0.81
C ALA A 32 -6.84 25.02 -0.88
N GLY A 33 -6.29 26.11 -1.44
CA GLY A 33 -6.99 27.40 -1.56
C GLY A 33 -7.22 28.07 -0.20
N LEU A 34 -6.24 27.95 0.71
CA LEU A 34 -6.31 28.50 2.08
C LEU A 34 -5.67 29.87 2.14
N ASP A 35 -6.09 30.68 3.15
CA ASP A 35 -5.45 31.93 3.44
C ASP A 35 -4.13 31.70 4.19
N ALA A 36 -3.02 32.19 3.62
CA ALA A 36 -1.70 32.01 4.19
C ALA A 36 -1.53 32.74 5.54
N GLU A 37 -2.21 33.88 5.74
CA GLU A 37 -2.16 34.61 7.01
C GLU A 37 -2.87 33.86 8.12
N ASP A 38 -4.01 33.25 7.81
CA ASP A 38 -4.79 32.40 8.73
C ASP A 38 -4.02 31.15 9.19
N PHE A 39 -3.11 30.62 8.36
CA PHE A 39 -2.33 29.42 8.61
C PHE A 39 -0.85 29.68 8.91
N SER A 40 -0.47 30.92 9.23
CA SER A 40 0.92 31.34 9.41
C SER A 40 1.62 30.71 10.62
N ALA A 41 0.87 30.26 11.63
CA ALA A 41 1.41 29.69 12.87
C ALA A 41 1.52 28.15 12.81
N GLN A 42 2.15 27.60 11.75
CA GLN A 42 2.24 26.15 11.50
C GLN A 42 2.67 25.34 12.73
N MET A 43 3.71 25.79 13.45
CA MET A 43 4.31 25.03 14.55
C MET A 43 3.73 25.39 15.93
N ASP A 44 2.78 26.30 16.00
CA ASP A 44 2.09 26.62 17.27
C ASP A 44 1.05 25.52 17.57
N GLN A 45 1.39 24.63 18.50
CA GLN A 45 0.56 23.51 18.89
C GLN A 45 -0.81 23.94 19.46
N SER A 46 -0.90 25.13 20.03
CA SER A 46 -2.18 25.65 20.56
C SER A 46 -3.19 25.93 19.45
N ARG A 47 -2.72 26.20 18.22
CA ARG A 47 -3.54 26.47 17.04
C ARG A 47 -3.92 25.19 16.25
N TRP A 48 -3.25 24.07 16.50
CA TRP A 48 -3.48 22.85 15.73
C TRP A 48 -4.93 22.35 15.70
N PRO A 49 -5.67 22.34 16.82
CA PRO A 49 -7.09 21.91 16.79
C PRO A 49 -7.94 22.79 15.86
N GLU A 50 -7.77 24.11 15.91
CA GLU A 50 -8.48 25.05 15.04
C GLU A 50 -8.14 24.82 13.56
N TYR A 51 -6.86 24.67 13.25
CA TYR A 51 -6.40 24.40 11.88
C TYR A 51 -6.88 23.06 11.37
N GLN A 52 -6.91 22.04 12.22
CA GLN A 52 -7.44 20.73 11.86
C GLN A 52 -8.93 20.78 11.53
N GLU A 53 -9.72 21.54 12.27
CA GLU A 53 -11.13 21.76 11.95
C GLU A 53 -11.32 22.49 10.61
N LYS A 54 -10.51 23.53 10.37
CA LYS A 54 -10.53 24.27 9.09
C LYS A 54 -10.21 23.32 7.92
N LEU A 55 -9.12 22.56 8.00
CA LEU A 55 -8.76 21.58 6.96
C LEU A 55 -9.81 20.50 6.77
N THR A 56 -10.40 19.99 7.84
CA THR A 56 -11.50 19.02 7.76
C THR A 56 -12.67 19.55 6.94
N ARG A 57 -13.05 20.81 7.15
CA ARG A 57 -14.12 21.44 6.35
C ARG A 57 -13.72 21.61 4.88
N VAL A 58 -12.48 22.01 4.62
CA VAL A 58 -11.97 22.21 3.27
C VAL A 58 -11.92 20.88 2.52
N PHE A 59 -11.35 19.83 3.11
CA PHE A 59 -11.23 18.54 2.44
C PHE A 59 -12.59 17.86 2.17
N LYS A 60 -13.61 18.17 2.95
CA LYS A 60 -15.00 17.74 2.68
C LYS A 60 -15.68 18.45 1.50
N THR A 61 -15.05 19.45 0.89
CA THR A 61 -15.64 20.15 -0.26
C THR A 61 -15.51 19.41 -1.59
N LYS A 62 -14.54 18.50 -1.72
CA LYS A 62 -14.25 17.76 -2.93
C LYS A 62 -14.08 16.26 -2.62
N THR A 63 -14.20 15.43 -3.64
CA THR A 63 -13.92 13.99 -3.55
C THR A 63 -12.43 13.73 -3.40
N ARG A 64 -12.05 12.52 -2.97
CA ARG A 64 -10.66 12.08 -2.92
C ARG A 64 -9.96 12.24 -4.26
N ASP A 65 -10.61 11.84 -5.33
CA ASP A 65 -10.03 11.87 -6.67
C ASP A 65 -9.85 13.30 -7.21
N GLU A 66 -10.79 14.22 -6.89
CA GLU A 66 -10.63 15.65 -7.19
C GLU A 66 -9.45 16.26 -6.42
N TRP A 67 -9.27 15.92 -5.14
CA TRP A 67 -8.09 16.34 -4.38
C TRP A 67 -6.80 15.72 -4.91
N THR A 68 -6.84 14.46 -5.32
CA THR A 68 -5.70 13.79 -5.95
C THR A 68 -5.26 14.53 -7.21
N ALA A 69 -6.19 14.91 -8.09
CA ALA A 69 -5.87 15.68 -9.29
C ALA A 69 -5.25 17.07 -9.00
N ILE A 70 -5.58 17.69 -7.86
CA ILE A 70 -5.03 18.99 -7.44
C ILE A 70 -3.64 18.86 -6.83
N MET A 71 -3.42 17.81 -6.02
CA MET A 71 -2.26 17.68 -5.12
C MET A 71 -1.16 16.78 -5.69
N GLU A 72 -1.53 15.70 -6.36
CA GLU A 72 -0.57 14.70 -6.86
C GLU A 72 0.36 15.31 -7.92
N GLY A 73 1.59 14.79 -7.99
CA GLY A 73 2.61 15.33 -8.91
C GLY A 73 3.26 16.62 -8.42
N SER A 74 3.03 17.02 -7.18
CA SER A 74 3.70 18.14 -6.51
C SER A 74 4.31 17.70 -5.18
N ASP A 75 5.20 18.53 -4.62
CA ASP A 75 5.89 18.24 -3.35
C ASP A 75 5.03 18.58 -2.10
N VAL A 76 3.71 18.51 -2.21
CA VAL A 76 2.79 18.80 -1.09
C VAL A 76 2.79 17.71 -0.01
N CYS A 77 3.48 16.60 -0.23
CA CYS A 77 3.48 15.43 0.64
C CYS A 77 2.06 14.88 0.88
N PHE A 78 1.36 14.66 -0.21
CA PHE A 78 -0.02 14.17 -0.27
C PHE A 78 -0.06 12.73 -0.81
N ALA A 79 -1.03 11.95 -0.33
CA ALA A 79 -1.40 10.68 -0.95
C ALA A 79 -2.90 10.40 -0.77
N PRO A 80 -3.58 9.82 -1.77
CA PRO A 80 -4.90 9.23 -1.56
C PRO A 80 -4.79 8.00 -0.65
N VAL A 81 -5.72 7.84 0.29
CA VAL A 81 -5.84 6.60 1.06
C VAL A 81 -6.69 5.63 0.25
N LEU A 82 -6.08 4.53 -0.16
CA LEU A 82 -6.70 3.53 -1.03
C LEU A 82 -7.34 2.40 -0.21
N ALA A 83 -8.50 1.92 -0.63
CA ALA A 83 -9.03 0.65 -0.14
C ALA A 83 -8.20 -0.52 -0.70
N LEU A 84 -8.21 -1.67 -0.03
CA LEU A 84 -7.46 -2.85 -0.49
C LEU A 84 -7.83 -3.27 -1.92
N SER A 85 -9.09 -3.10 -2.31
CA SER A 85 -9.58 -3.38 -3.66
C SER A 85 -9.05 -2.41 -4.73
N GLU A 86 -8.57 -1.21 -4.34
CA GLU A 86 -8.08 -0.18 -5.26
C GLU A 86 -6.55 -0.24 -5.43
N VAL A 87 -5.84 -0.89 -4.50
CA VAL A 87 -4.37 -0.82 -4.43
C VAL A 87 -3.71 -1.41 -5.67
N ALA A 88 -4.20 -2.55 -6.17
CA ALA A 88 -3.62 -3.23 -7.33
C ALA A 88 -3.86 -2.44 -8.64
N GLU A 89 -4.95 -1.67 -8.71
CA GLU A 89 -5.37 -0.91 -9.88
C GLU A 89 -4.79 0.52 -9.90
N HIS A 90 -4.12 0.94 -8.83
CA HIS A 90 -3.55 2.28 -8.77
C HIS A 90 -2.44 2.47 -9.83
N PRO A 91 -2.43 3.56 -10.63
CA PRO A 91 -1.50 3.76 -11.74
C PRO A 91 -0.02 3.60 -11.37
N HIS A 92 0.38 4.11 -10.21
CA HIS A 92 1.75 3.95 -9.69
C HIS A 92 2.10 2.47 -9.46
N ASN A 93 1.20 1.70 -8.87
CA ASN A 93 1.41 0.28 -8.58
C ASN A 93 1.45 -0.56 -9.86
N ILE A 94 0.60 -0.22 -10.84
CA ILE A 94 0.63 -0.83 -12.17
C ILE A 94 1.96 -0.54 -12.87
N ALA A 95 2.37 0.73 -12.93
CA ALA A 95 3.62 1.13 -13.59
C ALA A 95 4.87 0.48 -12.94
N ARG A 96 4.82 0.23 -11.64
CA ARG A 96 5.90 -0.44 -10.91
C ARG A 96 5.80 -1.98 -10.92
N GLY A 97 4.71 -2.57 -11.40
CA GLY A 97 4.48 -4.01 -11.30
C GLY A 97 4.51 -4.48 -9.83
N THR A 98 3.86 -3.71 -8.94
CA THR A 98 3.87 -3.98 -7.49
C THR A 98 3.06 -5.22 -7.16
N PHE A 99 2.06 -5.54 -7.98
CA PHE A 99 1.23 -6.74 -7.87
C PHE A 99 1.36 -7.60 -9.11
N GLN A 100 1.21 -8.89 -8.94
CA GLN A 100 1.22 -9.89 -10.00
C GLN A 100 0.05 -10.84 -9.81
N GLU A 101 -0.52 -11.32 -10.92
CA GLU A 101 -1.51 -12.37 -10.90
C GLU A 101 -0.83 -13.72 -11.14
N LEU A 102 -1.11 -14.68 -10.28
CA LEU A 102 -0.62 -16.05 -10.41
C LEU A 102 -1.71 -17.01 -9.94
N ASP A 103 -2.08 -17.93 -10.81
CA ASP A 103 -3.14 -18.94 -10.58
C ASP A 103 -4.48 -18.28 -10.14
N GLY A 104 -4.83 -17.13 -10.74
CA GLY A 104 -6.06 -16.39 -10.45
C GLY A 104 -6.04 -15.60 -9.14
N LEU A 105 -4.89 -15.49 -8.48
CA LEU A 105 -4.72 -14.70 -7.26
C LEU A 105 -3.82 -13.50 -7.52
N THR A 106 -4.34 -12.31 -7.24
CA THR A 106 -3.53 -11.08 -7.19
C THR A 106 -2.74 -11.05 -5.90
N GLN A 107 -1.42 -10.97 -5.99
CA GLN A 107 -0.52 -10.94 -4.83
C GLN A 107 0.65 -9.97 -5.05
N PRO A 108 1.29 -9.48 -3.97
CA PRO A 108 2.45 -8.61 -4.09
C PRO A 108 3.58 -9.32 -4.85
N ALA A 109 4.21 -8.61 -5.80
CA ALA A 109 5.44 -9.05 -6.41
C ALA A 109 6.59 -9.02 -5.39
N PRO A 110 7.67 -9.81 -5.60
CA PRO A 110 8.86 -9.74 -4.75
C PRO A 110 9.41 -8.31 -4.68
N ALA A 111 9.54 -7.77 -3.45
CA ALA A 111 9.92 -6.38 -3.24
C ALA A 111 11.37 -6.06 -3.60
N PRO A 112 12.40 -6.86 -3.26
CA PRO A 112 13.76 -6.60 -3.71
C PRO A 112 13.88 -6.72 -5.24
N ARG A 113 14.48 -5.72 -5.86
CA ARG A 113 14.71 -5.69 -7.32
C ARG A 113 16.20 -5.61 -7.58
N PHE A 114 16.76 -6.68 -8.08
CA PHE A 114 18.19 -6.77 -8.39
C PHE A 114 18.44 -6.53 -9.87
N SER A 115 19.52 -5.81 -10.19
CA SER A 115 19.86 -5.47 -11.59
C SER A 115 20.33 -6.66 -12.43
N ARG A 116 20.84 -7.73 -11.81
CA ARG A 116 21.38 -8.90 -12.50
C ARG A 116 20.60 -10.19 -12.25
N THR A 117 20.04 -10.36 -11.06
CA THR A 117 19.29 -11.57 -10.69
C THR A 117 17.83 -11.18 -10.51
N GLY A 118 17.01 -11.44 -11.53
CA GLY A 118 15.58 -11.22 -11.45
C GLY A 118 14.95 -12.11 -10.37
N VAL A 119 13.92 -11.57 -9.72
CA VAL A 119 13.07 -12.33 -8.80
C VAL A 119 11.69 -12.49 -9.42
N SER A 120 11.10 -13.66 -9.25
CA SER A 120 9.76 -13.98 -9.74
C SER A 120 9.04 -14.89 -8.77
N LEU A 121 7.72 -14.87 -8.81
CA LEU A 121 6.90 -15.87 -8.13
C LEU A 121 6.91 -17.14 -8.97
N SER A 122 7.25 -18.28 -8.36
CA SER A 122 7.32 -19.58 -9.06
C SER A 122 5.98 -20.32 -9.06
N HIS A 123 5.17 -20.10 -8.03
CA HIS A 123 3.86 -20.72 -7.85
C HIS A 123 3.01 -19.92 -6.86
N ALA A 124 1.69 -20.05 -6.93
CA ALA A 124 0.76 -19.55 -5.92
C ALA A 124 0.87 -20.35 -4.61
N SER A 125 0.08 -19.94 -3.61
CA SER A 125 -0.02 -20.68 -2.35
C SER A 125 -0.39 -22.14 -2.61
N ARG A 126 0.33 -23.02 -1.97
CA ARG A 126 0.10 -24.47 -2.02
C ARG A 126 -0.76 -24.93 -0.85
N ALA A 127 -1.57 -25.96 -1.07
CA ALA A 127 -2.23 -26.63 0.04
C ALA A 127 -1.20 -27.28 0.99
N PRO A 128 -1.46 -27.33 2.29
CA PRO A 128 -0.56 -28.03 3.22
C PRO A 128 -0.29 -29.47 2.76
N GLY A 129 0.98 -29.82 2.65
CA GLY A 129 1.42 -31.15 2.21
C GLY A 129 1.45 -31.37 0.68
N GLN A 130 0.99 -30.44 -0.13
CA GLN A 130 0.91 -30.61 -1.60
C GLN A 130 2.27 -30.93 -2.25
N ASP A 131 3.33 -30.35 -1.76
CA ASP A 131 4.68 -30.56 -2.30
C ASP A 131 5.51 -31.55 -1.47
N SER A 132 4.95 -32.18 -0.44
CA SER A 132 5.69 -33.05 0.50
C SER A 132 6.47 -34.15 -0.21
N GLN A 133 5.87 -34.83 -1.17
CA GLN A 133 6.54 -35.89 -1.93
C GLN A 133 7.73 -35.37 -2.71
N GLN A 134 7.55 -34.25 -3.44
CA GLN A 134 8.62 -33.66 -4.25
C GLN A 134 9.77 -33.16 -3.38
N VAL A 135 9.45 -32.49 -2.27
CA VAL A 135 10.46 -31.97 -1.32
C VAL A 135 11.33 -33.11 -0.76
N LEU A 136 10.73 -34.28 -0.44
CA LEU A 136 11.48 -35.42 0.07
C LEU A 136 12.37 -36.03 -1.01
N LEU A 137 11.87 -36.17 -2.25
CA LEU A 137 12.67 -36.67 -3.38
C LEU A 137 13.86 -35.73 -3.66
N ASP A 138 13.63 -34.40 -3.66
CA ASP A 138 14.68 -33.40 -3.85
C ASP A 138 15.72 -33.40 -2.70
N ALA A 139 15.28 -33.78 -1.49
CA ALA A 139 16.15 -33.97 -0.32
C ALA A 139 16.97 -35.29 -0.37
N GLY A 140 16.76 -36.13 -1.39
CA GLY A 140 17.53 -37.35 -1.63
C GLY A 140 16.94 -38.61 -1.05
N TYR A 141 15.71 -38.62 -0.57
CA TYR A 141 15.00 -39.86 -0.25
C TYR A 141 14.61 -40.56 -1.54
N ASP A 142 14.69 -41.88 -1.54
CA ASP A 142 14.19 -42.67 -2.68
C ASP A 142 12.66 -42.79 -2.67
N ALA A 143 12.10 -43.12 -3.83
CA ALA A 143 10.64 -43.15 -4.01
C ALA A 143 9.95 -44.21 -3.11
N GLU A 144 10.63 -45.31 -2.77
CA GLU A 144 10.09 -46.36 -1.91
C GLU A 144 10.01 -45.88 -0.46
N ALA A 145 11.05 -45.22 0.05
CA ALA A 145 11.05 -44.59 1.36
C ALA A 145 9.97 -43.52 1.50
N VAL A 146 9.80 -42.66 0.48
CA VAL A 146 8.75 -41.62 0.47
C VAL A 146 7.36 -42.28 0.47
N ALA A 147 7.12 -43.31 -0.33
CA ALA A 147 5.84 -44.01 -0.34
C ALA A 147 5.53 -44.67 1.01
N GLU A 148 6.54 -45.23 1.68
CA GLU A 148 6.39 -45.81 3.02
C GLU A 148 6.07 -44.71 4.07
N MET A 149 6.70 -43.54 4.01
CA MET A 149 6.39 -42.43 4.91
C MET A 149 4.94 -41.95 4.75
N ILE A 150 4.44 -41.91 3.51
CA ILE A 150 3.04 -41.54 3.24
C ILE A 150 2.11 -42.65 3.74
N ARG A 151 2.40 -43.91 3.46
CA ARG A 151 1.59 -45.06 3.88
C ARG A 151 1.47 -45.19 5.39
N THR A 152 2.53 -44.90 6.12
CA THR A 152 2.55 -44.95 7.60
C THR A 152 2.00 -43.68 8.27
N GLY A 153 1.66 -42.66 7.50
CA GLY A 153 1.17 -41.39 8.02
C GLY A 153 2.26 -40.52 8.65
N ALA A 154 3.54 -40.84 8.46
CA ALA A 154 4.65 -39.99 8.87
C ALA A 154 4.67 -38.67 8.05
N VAL A 155 4.15 -38.72 6.84
CA VAL A 155 3.98 -37.58 5.93
C VAL A 155 2.56 -37.57 5.39
N SER A 156 1.87 -36.44 5.45
CA SER A 156 0.58 -36.22 4.82
C SER A 156 0.72 -35.57 3.46
N ILE A 157 -0.09 -36.01 2.52
CA ILE A 157 -0.34 -35.33 1.24
C ILE A 157 -1.84 -35.04 1.16
N PRO A 158 -2.26 -33.92 0.51
CA PRO A 158 -3.69 -33.66 0.28
C PRO A 158 -4.30 -34.74 -0.60
N GLU A 159 -5.59 -35.02 -0.37
CA GLU A 159 -6.42 -35.88 -1.20
C GLU A 159 -6.67 -35.28 -2.58
#